data_f5c3a1381bde96ffdd8d519792d8b526
#
_entry.id   f5c3a1381bde96ffdd8d519792d8b526
#
_cell.length_a   1.000
_cell.length_b   1.000
_cell.length_c   1.000
_cell.angle_alpha   90.00
_cell.angle_beta   90.00
_cell.angle_gamma   90.00
#
_symmetry.space_group_name_H-M   'P 1'
#
loop_
_entity.id
_entity.type
_entity.pdbx_description
1 polymer ?
#
loop_
_entity_poly.entity_id
_entity_poly.type
_entity_poly.pdbx_seq_one_letter_code
_entity_poly.pdbx_strand_id
1 'polypeptide(L)'
;AERNHARFTGLVIPNVFGPYGNPYYNSVVATFCHQLTHNEQPRIDVDGEIKLIYVGELVQHFINQITNHQSPVTFFVPHTSEIKVSALLQKLTNFKEDYFVKGTIPNLDNTFERNLFNTFLCYIDHASFFPFKLKLNTDARGSFVETVKLNSGGQVSFSTTVPGITRGNHFHTRKEE
;
A
#
# COMPACT_ATOMS: atom_id res chain seq x y z
N ALA A 1 -13.29 -32.72 -18.28
CA ALA A 1 -12.09 -32.36 -19.05
C ALA A 1 -11.61 -33.55 -19.91
N GLU A 2 -11.52 -34.74 -19.35
CA GLU A 2 -11.02 -35.94 -20.08
C GLU A 2 -11.83 -36.30 -21.33
N ARG A 3 -13.17 -36.11 -21.30
CA ARG A 3 -14.06 -36.43 -22.44
C ARG A 3 -13.81 -35.56 -23.69
N ASN A 4 -13.17 -34.39 -23.53
CA ASN A 4 -13.00 -33.42 -24.63
C ASN A 4 -11.53 -33.09 -24.90
N HIS A 5 -10.57 -33.93 -24.42
CA HIS A 5 -9.14 -33.68 -24.50
C HIS A 5 -8.70 -32.31 -23.94
N ALA A 6 -9.53 -31.72 -23.07
CA ALA A 6 -9.22 -30.44 -22.42
C ALA A 6 -8.23 -30.66 -21.27
N ARG A 7 -7.29 -29.75 -21.15
CA ARG A 7 -6.36 -29.73 -20.01
C ARG A 7 -7.02 -29.12 -18.79
N PHE A 8 -6.69 -29.65 -17.63
CA PHE A 8 -7.12 -29.13 -16.35
C PHE A 8 -5.92 -29.01 -15.42
N THR A 9 -5.78 -27.86 -14.79
CA THR A 9 -4.82 -27.64 -13.70
C THR A 9 -5.55 -26.99 -12.53
N GLY A 10 -5.58 -27.68 -11.41
CA GLY A 10 -6.06 -27.13 -10.14
C GLY A 10 -4.94 -26.31 -9.47
N LEU A 11 -5.26 -25.12 -8.97
CA LEU A 11 -4.32 -24.31 -8.21
C LEU A 11 -4.68 -24.31 -6.73
N VAL A 12 -3.72 -24.63 -5.89
CA VAL A 12 -3.82 -24.46 -4.43
C VAL A 12 -3.16 -23.13 -4.09
N ILE A 13 -3.96 -22.15 -3.65
CA ILE A 13 -3.58 -20.75 -3.54
C ILE A 13 -3.49 -20.36 -2.06
N PRO A 14 -2.42 -19.64 -1.62
CA PRO A 14 -2.35 -19.05 -0.27
C PRO A 14 -3.36 -17.90 -0.12
N ASN A 15 -3.37 -17.23 1.05
CA ASN A 15 -4.25 -16.07 1.23
C ASN A 15 -3.87 -14.95 0.25
N VAL A 16 -4.84 -14.54 -0.57
CA VAL A 16 -4.66 -13.49 -1.57
C VAL A 16 -4.99 -12.14 -0.96
N PHE A 17 -4.16 -11.14 -1.26
CA PHE A 17 -4.48 -9.75 -0.97
C PHE A 17 -4.28 -8.87 -2.20
N GLY A 18 -4.90 -7.71 -2.22
CA GLY A 18 -4.83 -6.76 -3.31
C GLY A 18 -6.02 -5.81 -3.34
N PRO A 19 -6.08 -4.92 -4.34
CA PRO A 19 -7.19 -4.00 -4.55
C PRO A 19 -8.54 -4.71 -4.60
N TYR A 20 -9.57 -4.06 -4.06
CA TYR A 20 -10.98 -4.46 -4.17
C TYR A 20 -11.35 -5.81 -3.54
N GLY A 21 -10.53 -6.36 -2.65
CA GLY A 21 -10.94 -7.51 -1.83
C GLY A 21 -12.16 -7.15 -0.99
N ASN A 22 -13.12 -8.08 -0.85
CA ASN A 22 -14.33 -7.83 -0.08
C ASN A 22 -14.01 -7.86 1.43
N PRO A 23 -14.19 -6.74 2.18
CA PRO A 23 -14.02 -6.72 3.63
C PRO A 23 -14.96 -7.72 4.31
N TYR A 24 -14.55 -8.25 5.45
CA TYR A 24 -15.30 -9.24 6.25
C TYR A 24 -15.57 -10.57 5.53
N TYR A 25 -14.96 -10.79 4.38
CA TYR A 25 -15.10 -12.03 3.63
C TYR A 25 -13.74 -12.62 3.25
N ASN A 26 -13.29 -13.61 4.02
CA ASN A 26 -12.09 -14.43 3.79
C ASN A 26 -10.76 -13.67 3.54
N SER A 27 -10.66 -12.40 3.92
CA SER A 27 -9.42 -11.62 3.79
C SER A 27 -9.21 -10.70 4.99
N VAL A 28 -8.29 -11.07 5.85
CA VAL A 28 -7.89 -10.24 6.98
C VAL A 28 -7.27 -8.91 6.52
N VAL A 29 -6.51 -8.92 5.40
CA VAL A 29 -5.93 -7.69 4.83
C VAL A 29 -7.03 -6.73 4.40
N ALA A 30 -8.02 -7.19 3.61
CA ALA A 30 -9.16 -6.39 3.18
C ALA A 30 -9.95 -5.83 4.36
N THR A 31 -10.23 -6.69 5.36
CA THR A 31 -10.98 -6.30 6.55
C THR A 31 -10.25 -5.23 7.35
N PHE A 32 -8.96 -5.40 7.64
CA PHE A 32 -8.19 -4.41 8.40
C PHE A 32 -8.01 -3.10 7.61
N CYS A 33 -7.76 -3.15 6.31
CA CYS A 33 -7.70 -1.96 5.48
C CYS A 33 -9.00 -1.17 5.55
N HIS A 34 -10.15 -1.83 5.37
CA HIS A 34 -11.46 -1.21 5.47
C HIS A 34 -11.69 -0.60 6.86
N GLN A 35 -11.51 -1.38 7.92
CA GLN A 35 -11.74 -0.93 9.29
C GLN A 35 -10.91 0.31 9.64
N LEU A 36 -9.62 0.29 9.32
CA LEU A 36 -8.73 1.42 9.61
C LEU A 36 -9.10 2.67 8.83
N THR A 37 -9.49 2.56 7.57
CA THR A 37 -9.86 3.71 6.73
C THR A 37 -11.24 4.27 7.07
N HIS A 38 -12.12 3.48 7.67
CA HIS A 38 -13.46 3.88 8.12
C HIS A 38 -13.54 4.16 9.63
N ASN A 39 -12.40 4.27 10.31
CA ASN A 39 -12.31 4.50 11.76
C ASN A 39 -13.00 3.44 12.63
N GLU A 40 -13.11 2.23 12.12
CA GLU A 40 -13.52 1.08 12.91
C GLU A 40 -12.34 0.52 13.71
N GLN A 41 -12.63 -0.26 14.76
CA GLN A 41 -11.63 -0.86 15.64
C GLN A 41 -11.31 -2.29 15.19
N PRO A 42 -10.13 -2.55 14.60
CA PRO A 42 -9.73 -3.91 14.26
C PRO A 42 -9.62 -4.80 15.51
N ARG A 43 -10.02 -6.06 15.34
CA ARG A 43 -9.89 -7.07 16.39
C ARG A 43 -9.13 -8.28 15.84
N ILE A 44 -8.20 -8.79 16.66
CA ILE A 44 -7.47 -10.03 16.40
C ILE A 44 -8.05 -11.12 17.30
N ASP A 45 -8.68 -12.12 16.71
CA ASP A 45 -9.17 -13.28 17.47
C ASP A 45 -8.07 -14.32 17.68
N VAL A 46 -7.21 -14.53 16.67
CA VAL A 46 -6.05 -15.44 16.73
C VAL A 46 -4.86 -14.76 16.07
N ASP A 47 -3.75 -14.60 16.78
CA ASP A 47 -2.50 -14.05 16.26
C ASP A 47 -1.63 -15.15 15.63
N GLY A 48 -2.10 -15.71 14.52
CA GLY A 48 -1.37 -16.72 13.75
C GLY A 48 -0.48 -16.10 12.65
N GLU A 49 0.44 -16.90 12.13
CA GLU A 49 1.17 -16.58 10.91
C GLU A 49 0.29 -16.84 9.69
N ILE A 50 0.28 -15.89 8.75
CA ILE A 50 -0.46 -15.99 7.50
C ILE A 50 0.49 -15.92 6.31
N LYS A 51 0.23 -16.80 5.34
CA LYS A 51 0.96 -16.87 4.07
C LYS A 51 0.18 -16.08 3.03
N LEU A 52 0.82 -15.08 2.46
CA LEU A 52 0.19 -14.10 1.57
C LEU A 52 0.80 -14.12 0.18
N ILE A 53 -0.04 -13.88 -0.82
CA ILE A 53 0.36 -13.55 -2.18
C ILE A 53 -0.42 -12.34 -2.67
N TYR A 54 0.27 -11.40 -3.33
CA TYR A 54 -0.40 -10.28 -3.98
C TYR A 54 -1.13 -10.73 -5.25
N VAL A 55 -2.31 -10.17 -5.49
CA VAL A 55 -3.16 -10.58 -6.63
C VAL A 55 -2.45 -10.48 -7.98
N GLY A 56 -1.60 -9.45 -8.17
CA GLY A 56 -0.83 -9.31 -9.40
C GLY A 56 0.20 -10.43 -9.60
N GLU A 57 0.83 -10.90 -8.52
CA GLU A 57 1.76 -12.03 -8.55
C GLU A 57 1.00 -13.35 -8.83
N LEU A 58 -0.18 -13.51 -8.24
CA LEU A 58 -1.05 -14.66 -8.50
C LEU A 58 -1.47 -14.73 -9.98
N VAL A 59 -1.88 -13.61 -10.56
CA VAL A 59 -2.23 -13.53 -11.99
C VAL A 59 -1.08 -13.99 -12.87
N GLN A 60 0.17 -13.66 -12.53
CA GLN A 60 1.32 -14.15 -13.27
C GLN A 60 1.47 -15.67 -13.21
N HIS A 61 1.15 -16.30 -12.07
CA HIS A 61 1.10 -17.76 -11.96
C HIS A 61 0.02 -18.36 -12.84
N PHE A 62 -1.18 -17.76 -12.92
CA PHE A 62 -2.23 -18.22 -13.83
C PHE A 62 -1.77 -18.18 -15.28
N ILE A 63 -1.20 -17.05 -15.73
CA ILE A 63 -0.69 -16.90 -17.09
C ILE A 63 0.35 -17.98 -17.40
N ASN A 64 1.30 -18.19 -16.49
CA ASN A 64 2.34 -19.19 -16.67
C ASN A 64 1.78 -20.62 -16.78
N GLN A 65 0.72 -20.97 -16.01
CA GLN A 65 0.10 -22.30 -16.10
C GLN A 65 -0.71 -22.47 -17.40
N ILE A 66 -1.32 -21.42 -17.91
CA ILE A 66 -2.06 -21.45 -19.19
C ILE A 66 -1.10 -21.61 -20.36
N THR A 67 0.04 -20.92 -20.34
CA THR A 67 1.02 -20.93 -21.43
C THR A 67 1.95 -22.13 -21.38
N ASN A 68 2.14 -22.75 -20.20
CA ASN A 68 2.99 -23.92 -20.02
C ASN A 68 2.24 -25.20 -20.42
N HIS A 69 2.62 -25.79 -21.55
CA HIS A 69 2.00 -27.00 -22.07
C HIS A 69 2.28 -28.27 -21.26
N GLN A 70 3.19 -28.25 -20.30
CA GLN A 70 3.54 -29.35 -19.40
C GLN A 70 3.07 -29.10 -17.95
N SER A 71 2.07 -28.25 -17.75
CA SER A 71 1.54 -27.93 -16.43
C SER A 71 1.06 -29.18 -15.69
N PRO A 72 1.37 -29.34 -14.40
CA PRO A 72 0.89 -30.44 -13.60
C PRO A 72 -0.63 -30.35 -13.40
N VAL A 73 -1.27 -31.47 -13.06
CA VAL A 73 -2.72 -31.50 -12.74
C VAL A 73 -3.03 -30.66 -11.50
N THR A 74 -2.10 -30.58 -10.54
CA THR A 74 -2.22 -29.72 -9.36
C THR A 74 -0.94 -28.92 -9.19
N PHE A 75 -1.09 -27.60 -9.08
CA PHE A 75 -0.02 -26.66 -8.85
C PHE A 75 -0.21 -25.91 -7.52
N PHE A 76 0.76 -26.01 -6.63
CA PHE A 76 0.78 -25.26 -5.38
C PHE A 76 1.43 -23.91 -5.62
N VAL A 77 0.63 -22.84 -5.58
CA VAL A 77 1.13 -21.48 -5.76
C VAL A 77 1.95 -21.09 -4.53
N PRO A 78 3.22 -20.71 -4.69
CA PRO A 78 4.04 -20.28 -3.56
C PRO A 78 3.49 -18.94 -2.99
N HIS A 79 3.53 -18.79 -1.68
CA HIS A 79 3.35 -17.49 -1.06
C HIS A 79 4.60 -16.63 -1.27
N THR A 80 4.43 -15.31 -1.33
CA THR A 80 5.53 -14.36 -1.51
C THR A 80 5.86 -13.60 -0.22
N SER A 81 4.99 -13.71 0.78
CA SER A 81 5.19 -13.09 2.10
C SER A 81 4.56 -13.94 3.20
N GLU A 82 5.17 -13.92 4.37
CA GLU A 82 4.67 -14.56 5.58
C GLU A 82 4.77 -13.55 6.73
N ILE A 83 3.67 -13.37 7.49
CA ILE A 83 3.59 -12.35 8.53
C ILE A 83 2.58 -12.76 9.61
N LYS A 84 2.83 -12.38 10.87
CA LYS A 84 1.83 -12.49 11.94
C LYS A 84 0.70 -11.48 11.73
N VAL A 85 -0.52 -11.87 12.12
CA VAL A 85 -1.71 -11.01 12.01
C VAL A 85 -1.53 -9.70 12.78
N SER A 86 -0.91 -9.74 13.97
CA SER A 86 -0.59 -8.55 14.75
C SER A 86 0.41 -7.62 14.07
N ALA A 87 1.45 -8.18 13.43
CA ALA A 87 2.44 -7.40 12.71
C ALA A 87 1.85 -6.78 11.43
N LEU A 88 0.95 -7.48 10.74
CA LEU A 88 0.18 -6.94 9.62
C LEU A 88 -0.67 -5.74 10.06
N LEU A 89 -1.44 -5.90 11.15
CA LEU A 89 -2.26 -4.81 11.69
C LEU A 89 -1.41 -3.60 12.08
N GLN A 90 -0.26 -3.82 12.70
CA GLN A 90 0.65 -2.73 13.06
C GLN A 90 1.16 -1.98 11.82
N LYS A 91 1.54 -2.68 10.74
CA LYS A 91 1.94 -2.03 9.47
C LYS A 91 0.83 -1.18 8.88
N LEU A 92 -0.40 -1.69 8.83
CA LEU A 92 -1.55 -0.96 8.31
C LEU A 92 -1.92 0.24 9.19
N THR A 93 -1.77 0.12 10.51
CA THR A 93 -1.96 1.22 11.46
C THR A 93 -0.92 2.32 11.22
N ASN A 94 0.35 1.94 10.98
CA ASN A 94 1.40 2.90 10.64
C ASN A 94 1.10 3.61 9.31
N PHE A 95 0.58 2.92 8.30
CA PHE A 95 0.15 3.55 7.04
C PHE A 95 -0.96 4.57 7.27
N LYS A 96 -1.96 4.25 8.11
CA LYS A 96 -3.00 5.22 8.50
C LYS A 96 -2.38 6.44 9.16
N GLU A 97 -1.54 6.24 10.16
CA GLU A 97 -0.90 7.34 10.90
C GLU A 97 -0.07 8.23 9.98
N ASP A 98 0.77 7.64 9.13
CA ASP A 98 1.62 8.40 8.24
C ASP A 98 0.83 9.12 7.14
N TYR A 99 -0.08 8.41 6.45
CA TYR A 99 -0.74 8.95 5.29
C TYR A 99 -1.93 9.85 5.63
N PHE A 100 -2.82 9.40 6.55
CA PHE A 100 -4.03 10.18 6.89
C PHE A 100 -3.77 11.28 7.91
N VAL A 101 -2.94 11.02 8.93
CA VAL A 101 -2.75 11.97 10.03
C VAL A 101 -1.62 12.93 9.71
N LYS A 102 -0.46 12.43 9.31
CA LYS A 102 0.73 13.27 9.04
C LYS A 102 0.79 13.80 7.61
N GLY A 103 0.02 13.25 6.68
CA GLY A 103 0.09 13.59 5.26
C GLY A 103 1.45 13.23 4.63
N THR A 104 2.05 12.16 5.10
CA THR A 104 3.39 11.71 4.70
C THR A 104 3.29 10.36 4.01
N ILE A 105 3.98 10.18 2.89
CA ILE A 105 4.08 8.87 2.25
C ILE A 105 4.98 7.99 3.14
N PRO A 106 4.48 6.81 3.56
CA PRO A 106 5.25 5.92 4.44
C PRO A 106 6.49 5.36 3.74
N ASN A 107 7.43 4.84 4.53
CA ASN A 107 8.56 4.10 4.00
C ASN A 107 8.09 2.75 3.43
N LEU A 108 8.49 2.43 2.21
CA LEU A 108 8.06 1.24 1.48
C LEU A 108 9.30 0.48 0.97
N ASP A 109 9.99 -0.21 1.89
CA ASP A 109 11.32 -0.74 1.66
C ASP A 109 11.37 -1.93 0.70
N ASN A 110 10.25 -2.66 0.58
CA ASN A 110 10.18 -3.86 -0.23
C ASN A 110 8.87 -3.96 -1.04
N THR A 111 8.80 -4.94 -1.93
CA THR A 111 7.65 -5.17 -2.81
C THR A 111 6.37 -5.49 -2.03
N PHE A 112 6.47 -6.25 -0.93
CA PHE A 112 5.31 -6.56 -0.09
C PHE A 112 4.70 -5.29 0.51
N GLU A 113 5.52 -4.40 1.08
CA GLU A 113 5.05 -3.14 1.67
C GLU A 113 4.44 -2.21 0.63
N ARG A 114 5.03 -2.12 -0.56
CA ARG A 114 4.44 -1.35 -1.67
C ARG A 114 3.07 -1.90 -2.09
N ASN A 115 2.97 -3.21 -2.26
CA ASN A 115 1.70 -3.87 -2.61
C ASN A 115 0.66 -3.73 -1.51
N LEU A 116 1.08 -3.83 -0.24
CA LEU A 116 0.22 -3.67 0.93
C LEU A 116 -0.30 -2.23 1.05
N PHE A 117 0.56 -1.24 0.85
CA PHE A 117 0.16 0.17 0.87
C PHE A 117 -0.77 0.51 -0.29
N ASN A 118 -0.49 0.04 -1.50
CA ASN A 118 -1.40 0.20 -2.64
C ASN A 118 -2.76 -0.43 -2.39
N THR A 119 -2.78 -1.61 -1.75
CA THR A 119 -4.02 -2.25 -1.31
C THR A 119 -4.76 -1.38 -0.30
N PHE A 120 -4.07 -0.86 0.72
CA PHE A 120 -4.64 0.00 1.75
C PHE A 120 -5.29 1.26 1.15
N LEU A 121 -4.65 1.91 0.18
CA LEU A 121 -5.18 3.09 -0.49
C LEU A 121 -6.50 2.84 -1.23
N CYS A 122 -6.75 1.62 -1.68
CA CYS A 122 -8.00 1.27 -2.37
C CYS A 122 -9.25 1.25 -1.46
N TYR A 123 -9.06 1.24 -0.14
CA TYR A 123 -10.15 1.27 0.85
C TYR A 123 -10.46 2.69 1.38
N ILE A 124 -9.73 3.70 0.92
CA ILE A 124 -10.00 5.09 1.28
C ILE A 124 -11.31 5.54 0.62
N ASP A 125 -12.19 6.19 1.37
CA ASP A 125 -13.28 6.95 0.77
C ASP A 125 -12.71 8.22 0.12
N HIS A 126 -12.43 8.15 -1.17
CA HIS A 126 -11.80 9.23 -1.93
C HIS A 126 -12.63 10.50 -1.93
N ALA A 127 -13.97 10.39 -1.89
CA ALA A 127 -14.86 11.54 -1.93
C ALA A 127 -14.79 12.37 -0.63
N SER A 128 -14.60 11.72 0.51
CA SER A 128 -14.44 12.39 1.80
C SER A 128 -12.99 12.76 2.11
N PHE A 129 -12.02 12.02 1.58
CA PHE A 129 -10.60 12.25 1.85
C PHE A 129 -10.00 13.38 0.98
N PHE A 130 -10.44 13.53 -0.27
CA PHE A 130 -9.96 14.58 -1.17
C PHE A 130 -10.98 15.72 -1.33
N PRO A 131 -10.55 16.98 -1.51
CA PRO A 131 -9.15 17.42 -1.59
C PRO A 131 -8.45 17.43 -0.22
N PHE A 132 -7.24 16.91 -0.17
CA PHE A 132 -6.42 16.97 1.04
C PHE A 132 -5.94 18.40 1.29
N LYS A 133 -6.24 18.96 2.48
CA LYS A 133 -5.87 20.34 2.83
C LYS A 133 -4.41 20.38 3.30
N LEU A 134 -3.58 21.05 2.54
CA LEU A 134 -2.19 21.30 2.89
C LEU A 134 -2.07 22.46 3.88
N LYS A 135 -1.06 22.37 4.75
CA LYS A 135 -0.78 23.44 5.72
C LYS A 135 0.00 24.56 5.05
N LEU A 136 -0.64 25.74 4.95
CA LEU A 136 0.04 26.97 4.52
C LEU A 136 0.77 27.60 5.70
N ASN A 137 2.08 27.75 5.61
CA ASN A 137 2.90 28.50 6.56
C ASN A 137 3.23 29.86 5.95
N THR A 138 2.81 30.95 6.58
CA THR A 138 2.98 32.32 6.09
C THR A 138 3.70 33.18 7.13
N ASP A 139 4.69 33.93 6.70
CA ASP A 139 5.38 34.94 7.49
C ASP A 139 5.61 36.23 6.67
N ALA A 140 6.35 37.23 7.22
CA ALA A 140 6.67 38.46 6.53
C ALA A 140 7.48 38.32 5.23
N ARG A 141 8.06 37.15 4.98
CA ARG A 141 8.87 36.82 3.79
C ARG A 141 8.06 36.23 2.66
N GLY A 142 6.84 35.70 2.94
CA GLY A 142 5.97 35.03 2.00
C GLY A 142 5.38 33.76 2.57
N SER A 143 4.95 32.85 1.70
CA SER A 143 4.29 31.60 2.08
C SER A 143 5.10 30.37 1.69
N PHE A 144 4.91 29.28 2.43
CA PHE A 144 5.56 27.99 2.19
C PHE A 144 4.54 26.87 2.44
N VAL A 145 4.48 25.91 1.50
CA VAL A 145 3.62 24.72 1.57
C VAL A 145 4.44 23.49 1.20
N GLU A 146 4.45 22.50 2.07
CA GLU A 146 4.93 21.15 1.71
C GLU A 146 3.82 20.42 0.97
N THR A 147 4.04 20.09 -0.31
CA THR A 147 3.05 19.42 -1.16
C THR A 147 3.19 17.91 -1.13
N VAL A 148 4.41 17.40 -1.03
CA VAL A 148 4.72 15.98 -0.87
C VAL A 148 5.78 15.83 0.22
N LYS A 149 5.55 14.89 1.12
CA LYS A 149 6.43 14.58 2.25
C LYS A 149 6.68 13.07 2.32
N LEU A 150 7.92 12.67 2.45
CA LEU A 150 8.33 11.28 2.52
C LEU A 150 8.96 10.95 3.87
N ASN A 151 8.64 9.80 4.46
CA ASN A 151 9.32 9.31 5.67
C ASN A 151 10.78 8.92 5.40
N SER A 152 11.11 8.49 4.18
CA SER A 152 12.47 8.15 3.76
C SER A 152 13.40 9.37 3.58
N GLY A 153 12.89 10.56 3.84
CA GLY A 153 13.57 11.83 3.56
C GLY A 153 13.22 12.40 2.19
N GLY A 154 13.29 13.71 2.09
CA GLY A 154 12.88 14.43 0.90
C GLY A 154 11.47 14.99 0.98
N GLN A 155 11.28 16.09 0.28
CA GLN A 155 9.97 16.76 0.19
C GLN A 155 9.91 17.55 -1.12
N VAL A 156 8.69 17.75 -1.61
CA VAL A 156 8.39 18.73 -2.64
C VAL A 156 7.59 19.85 -1.98
N SER A 157 8.00 21.10 -2.20
CA SER A 157 7.36 22.25 -1.60
C SER A 157 7.13 23.35 -2.62
N PHE A 158 6.12 24.18 -2.37
CA PHE A 158 5.85 25.41 -3.09
C PHE A 158 6.09 26.59 -2.15
N SER A 159 6.76 27.62 -2.64
CA SER A 159 6.96 28.84 -1.87
C SER A 159 6.74 30.11 -2.70
N THR A 160 6.24 31.14 -2.06
CA THR A 160 6.23 32.51 -2.58
C THR A 160 7.18 33.36 -1.78
N THR A 161 7.76 34.39 -2.42
CA THR A 161 8.63 35.36 -1.74
C THR A 161 8.13 36.76 -2.03
N VAL A 162 8.04 37.58 -1.00
CA VAL A 162 7.68 39.00 -1.13
C VAL A 162 8.80 39.74 -1.88
N PRO A 163 8.51 40.61 -2.87
CA PRO A 163 9.52 41.34 -3.59
C PRO A 163 10.51 42.08 -2.66
N GLY A 164 11.77 42.01 -2.96
CA GLY A 164 12.84 42.63 -2.16
C GLY A 164 13.33 41.79 -0.96
N ILE A 165 12.72 40.65 -0.69
CA ILE A 165 13.15 39.73 0.38
C ILE A 165 14.05 38.64 -0.16
N THR A 166 15.19 38.41 0.51
CA THR A 166 16.08 37.27 0.25
C THR A 166 15.69 36.12 1.18
N ARG A 167 15.53 34.91 0.60
CA ARG A 167 15.33 33.66 1.35
C ARG A 167 16.52 32.73 1.15
N GLY A 168 16.76 31.84 2.12
CA GLY A 168 17.67 30.72 1.94
C GLY A 168 19.13 31.12 1.77
N ASN A 169 19.63 32.05 2.55
CA ASN A 169 21.04 32.41 2.53
C ASN A 169 21.93 31.29 3.11
N HIS A 170 21.86 30.09 2.54
CA HIS A 170 22.62 28.90 2.91
C HIS A 170 22.78 27.99 1.69
N PHE A 171 23.69 27.05 1.75
CA PHE A 171 23.86 26.02 0.73
C PHE A 171 23.74 24.62 1.34
N HIS A 172 23.41 23.66 0.51
CA HIS A 172 23.30 22.26 0.90
C HIS A 172 24.45 21.46 0.32
N THR A 173 25.10 20.62 1.16
CA THR A 173 26.24 19.77 0.72
C THR A 173 25.78 18.39 0.23
N ARG A 174 24.53 18.00 0.45
CA ARG A 174 23.98 16.67 0.15
C ARG A 174 22.61 16.68 -0.50
N LYS A 175 22.11 17.83 -0.90
CA LYS A 175 20.81 17.98 -1.55
C LYS A 175 21.03 18.24 -3.03
N GLU A 176 20.44 17.40 -3.89
CA GLU A 176 20.29 17.65 -5.31
C GLU A 176 18.99 18.43 -5.53
N GLU A 177 19.01 19.48 -6.33
CA GLU A 177 17.87 20.31 -6.70
C GLU A 177 17.41 19.98 -8.12
#